data_8d27dc6a82aa37b114f861eeb68d1c20
#
_entry.id   8d27dc6a82aa37b114f861eeb68d1c20
#
_cell.length_a   1.000
_cell.length_b   1.000
_cell.length_c   1.000
_cell.angle_alpha   90.00
_cell.angle_beta   90.00
_cell.angle_gamma   90.00
#
_symmetry.space_group_name_H-M   'P 1'
#
loop_
_entity.id
_entity.type
_entity.pdbx_description
1 polymer ?
#
loop_
_entity_poly.entity_id
_entity_poly.type
_entity_poly.pdbx_seq_one_letter_code
_entity_poly.pdbx_strand_id
1 'polypeptide(L)'
;MNRQIIFHGNAFLDYYKTLDNKVKEKFKYVLELIKQVERVPIKFLAPMTGYDGLFEIKVEFESNIYRIFCCFDKGQIVVLFNGFQKKTQKTPKSEIEKAIKL
;
A
#
# COMPACT_ATOMS: atom_id res chain seq x y z
N MET A 1 12.72 12.99 9.19
CA MET A 1 13.14 11.60 9.39
C MET A 1 12.56 10.72 8.30
N ASN A 2 13.41 9.96 7.61
CA ASN A 2 12.95 9.15 6.50
C ASN A 2 12.65 7.73 6.93
N ARG A 3 11.54 7.19 6.43
CA ARG A 3 11.22 5.78 6.59
C ARG A 3 11.80 5.00 5.44
N GLN A 4 12.14 3.75 5.69
CA GLN A 4 12.53 2.84 4.62
C GLN A 4 11.31 2.01 4.24
N ILE A 5 11.17 1.74 2.95
CA ILE A 5 10.12 0.86 2.44
C ILE A 5 10.79 -0.39 1.89
N ILE A 6 10.41 -1.53 2.43
CA ILE A 6 10.98 -2.82 2.06
C ILE A 6 9.86 -3.67 1.44
N PHE A 7 10.19 -4.38 0.38
CA PHE A 7 9.21 -5.24 -0.29
C PHE A 7 9.43 -6.69 0.12
N HIS A 8 8.36 -7.32 0.56
CA HIS A 8 8.39 -8.73 0.94
C HIS A 8 8.17 -9.59 -0.30
N GLY A 9 9.21 -10.26 -0.78
CA GLY A 9 9.14 -11.05 -2.00
C GLY A 9 8.94 -10.18 -3.23
N ASN A 10 8.35 -10.76 -4.28
CA ASN A 10 8.17 -10.08 -5.56
C ASN A 10 6.72 -9.72 -5.86
N ALA A 11 5.80 -10.00 -4.95
CA ALA A 11 4.37 -9.83 -5.23
C ALA A 11 4.00 -8.41 -5.63
N PHE A 12 4.47 -7.40 -4.89
CA PHE A 12 4.17 -6.02 -5.23
C PHE A 12 4.84 -5.60 -6.54
N LEU A 13 6.10 -5.97 -6.73
CA LEU A 13 6.84 -5.58 -7.93
C LEU A 13 6.21 -6.16 -9.19
N ASP A 14 5.75 -7.40 -9.12
CA ASP A 14 5.06 -8.03 -10.24
C ASP A 14 3.76 -7.31 -10.57
N TYR A 15 3.00 -6.93 -9.53
CA TYR A 15 1.79 -6.14 -9.72
C TYR A 15 2.10 -4.77 -10.32
N TYR A 16 3.11 -4.09 -9.79
CA TYR A 16 3.51 -2.75 -10.22
C TYR A 16 3.85 -2.73 -11.72
N LYS A 17 4.51 -3.76 -12.22
CA LYS A 17 4.89 -3.85 -13.62
C LYS A 17 3.70 -3.87 -14.58
N THR A 18 2.52 -4.27 -14.08
CA THR A 18 1.31 -4.33 -14.91
C THR A 18 0.60 -3.00 -15.05
N LEU A 19 1.00 -1.98 -14.29
CA LEU A 19 0.31 -0.70 -14.24
C LEU A 19 0.72 0.23 -15.38
N ASP A 20 -0.18 1.15 -15.74
CA ASP A 20 0.14 2.21 -16.68
C ASP A 20 1.22 3.12 -16.12
N ASN A 21 1.99 3.76 -17.00
CA ASN A 21 3.07 4.66 -16.58
C ASN A 21 2.59 5.80 -15.69
N LYS A 22 1.43 6.36 -15.98
CA LYS A 22 0.87 7.46 -15.16
C LYS A 22 0.51 6.98 -13.76
N VAL A 23 -0.02 5.78 -13.66
CA VAL A 23 -0.34 5.16 -12.36
C VAL A 23 0.94 4.85 -11.60
N LYS A 24 1.96 4.34 -12.30
CA LYS A 24 3.28 4.09 -11.69
C LYS A 24 3.88 5.36 -11.11
N GLU A 25 3.76 6.48 -11.80
CA GLU A 25 4.26 7.76 -11.31
C GLU A 25 3.53 8.18 -10.03
N LYS A 26 2.22 7.95 -9.97
CA LYS A 26 1.45 8.27 -8.78
C LYS A 26 1.86 7.38 -7.60
N PHE A 27 2.13 6.10 -7.86
CA PHE A 27 2.66 5.20 -6.83
C PHE A 27 4.00 5.71 -6.29
N LYS A 28 4.90 6.10 -7.19
CA LYS A 28 6.19 6.64 -6.77
C LYS A 28 6.03 7.88 -5.90
N TYR A 29 5.12 8.77 -6.31
CA TYR A 29 4.85 9.98 -5.53
C TYR A 29 4.37 9.64 -4.12
N VAL A 30 3.38 8.75 -4.01
CA VAL A 30 2.82 8.37 -2.72
C VAL A 30 3.86 7.67 -1.85
N LEU A 31 4.63 6.75 -2.42
CA LEU A 31 5.66 6.04 -1.66
C LEU A 31 6.76 6.98 -1.18
N GLU A 32 7.19 7.95 -2.01
CA GLU A 32 8.17 8.95 -1.58
C GLU A 32 7.62 9.83 -0.48
N LEU A 33 6.35 10.23 -0.58
CA LEU A 33 5.71 11.02 0.45
C LEU A 33 5.68 10.28 1.77
N ILE A 34 5.35 8.99 1.76
CA ILE A 34 5.33 8.16 2.97
C ILE A 34 6.72 8.05 3.59
N LYS A 35 7.77 7.98 2.77
CA LYS A 35 9.14 7.94 3.28
C LYS A 35 9.52 9.21 4.01
N GLN A 36 9.12 10.37 3.49
CA GLN A 36 9.65 11.66 3.93
C GLN A 36 8.79 12.36 4.98
N VAL A 37 7.49 12.19 4.94
CA VAL A 37 6.57 12.90 5.82
C VAL A 37 6.47 12.17 7.15
N GLU A 38 6.66 12.89 8.26
CA GLU A 38 6.59 12.30 9.58
C GLU A 38 5.21 11.75 9.90
N ARG A 39 4.16 12.55 9.64
CA ARG A 39 2.78 12.11 9.82
C ARG A 39 2.10 12.00 8.47
N VAL A 40 1.89 10.78 8.03
CA VAL A 40 1.27 10.54 6.74
C VAL A 40 -0.24 10.65 6.88
N PRO A 41 -0.91 11.46 6.04
CA PRO A 41 -2.37 11.55 6.07
C PRO A 41 -3.04 10.18 5.84
N ILE A 42 -4.19 9.99 6.48
CA ILE A 42 -4.95 8.74 6.37
C ILE A 42 -5.32 8.40 4.94
N LYS A 43 -5.47 9.42 4.10
CA LYS A 43 -5.79 9.16 2.69
C LYS A 43 -4.69 8.40 1.94
N PHE A 44 -3.46 8.38 2.48
CA PHE A 44 -2.34 7.66 1.86
C PHE A 44 -1.93 6.42 2.63
N LEU A 45 -2.07 6.44 3.96
CA LEU A 45 -1.65 5.32 4.81
C LEU A 45 -2.60 5.24 6.00
N ALA A 46 -3.34 4.16 6.10
CA ALA A 46 -4.35 4.00 7.14
C ALA A 46 -4.27 2.61 7.77
N PRO A 47 -4.55 2.52 9.08
CA PRO A 47 -4.64 1.20 9.72
C PRO A 47 -5.87 0.46 9.25
N MET A 48 -5.75 -0.87 9.18
CA MET A 48 -6.88 -1.73 8.84
C MET A 48 -7.69 -2.03 10.09
N THR A 49 -8.97 -1.66 10.07
CA THR A 49 -9.85 -1.90 11.20
C THR A 49 -10.05 -3.41 11.42
N GLY A 50 -9.82 -3.87 12.65
CA GLY A 50 -9.99 -5.27 13.00
C GLY A 50 -8.78 -6.16 12.74
N TYR A 51 -7.67 -5.59 12.25
CA TYR A 51 -6.45 -6.33 11.95
C TYR A 51 -5.26 -5.59 12.53
N ASP A 52 -4.85 -5.96 13.74
CA ASP A 52 -3.75 -5.29 14.42
C ASP A 52 -2.45 -5.40 13.63
N GLY A 53 -1.78 -4.27 13.50
CA GLY A 53 -0.47 -4.23 12.84
C GLY A 53 -0.52 -4.20 11.33
N LEU A 54 -1.71 -4.30 10.73
CA LEU A 54 -1.86 -4.26 9.28
C LEU A 54 -2.30 -2.87 8.85
N PHE A 55 -1.61 -2.31 7.86
CA PHE A 55 -1.90 -0.99 7.31
C PHE A 55 -2.13 -1.09 5.82
N GLU A 56 -2.75 -0.05 5.29
CA GLU A 56 -3.10 0.01 3.87
C GLU A 56 -2.52 1.29 3.27
N ILE A 57 -1.76 1.14 2.20
CA ILE A 57 -1.29 2.27 1.40
C ILE A 57 -2.32 2.48 0.29
N LYS A 58 -2.82 3.72 0.16
CA LYS A 58 -3.83 4.06 -0.84
C LYS A 58 -3.24 4.97 -1.89
N VAL A 59 -3.46 4.62 -3.14
CA VAL A 59 -3.04 5.43 -4.28
C VAL A 59 -4.28 5.68 -5.13
N GLU A 60 -4.67 6.94 -5.25
CA GLU A 60 -5.80 7.34 -6.09
C GLU A 60 -5.27 7.93 -7.39
N PHE A 61 -5.84 7.48 -8.50
CA PHE A 61 -5.54 8.06 -9.81
C PHE A 61 -6.82 8.07 -10.63
N GLU A 62 -7.27 9.26 -11.01
CA GLU A 62 -8.55 9.47 -11.66
C GLU A 62 -9.66 8.94 -10.75
N SER A 63 -10.50 8.03 -11.20
CA SER A 63 -11.58 7.48 -10.37
C SER A 63 -11.22 6.13 -9.76
N ASN A 64 -9.97 5.72 -9.85
CA ASN A 64 -9.53 4.41 -9.38
C ASN A 64 -8.76 4.53 -8.08
N ILE A 65 -8.97 3.57 -7.19
CA ILE A 65 -8.24 3.49 -5.93
C ILE A 65 -7.46 2.17 -5.92
N TYR A 66 -6.15 2.27 -5.76
CA TYR A 66 -5.27 1.12 -5.67
C TYR A 66 -4.83 0.99 -4.21
N ARG A 67 -4.89 -0.23 -3.69
CA ARG A 67 -4.57 -0.48 -2.28
C ARG A 67 -3.47 -1.53 -2.18
N ILE A 68 -2.55 -1.29 -1.24
CA ILE A 68 -1.43 -2.19 -0.99
C ILE A 68 -1.36 -2.40 0.51
N PHE A 69 -1.32 -3.65 0.95
CA PHE A 69 -1.22 -3.94 2.37
C PHE A 69 0.23 -3.92 2.82
N CYS A 70 0.46 -3.37 4.00
CA CYS A 70 1.80 -3.28 4.57
C CYS A 70 1.72 -3.38 6.09
N CYS A 71 2.88 -3.51 6.71
CA CYS A 71 3.01 -3.46 8.16
C CYS A 71 4.27 -2.68 8.51
N PHE A 72 4.41 -2.34 9.79
CA PHE A 72 5.62 -1.69 10.30
C PHE A 72 6.49 -2.74 10.99
N ASP A 73 7.79 -2.66 10.73
CA ASP A 73 8.77 -3.50 11.39
C ASP A 73 9.98 -2.64 11.72
N LYS A 74 10.21 -2.39 13.01
CA LYS A 74 11.34 -1.58 13.51
C LYS A 74 11.43 -0.22 12.84
N GLY A 75 10.29 0.44 12.66
CA GLY A 75 10.23 1.77 12.04
C GLY A 75 10.25 1.75 10.52
N GLN A 76 10.30 0.57 9.91
CA GLN A 76 10.26 0.43 8.46
C GLN A 76 8.88 -0.05 8.01
N ILE A 77 8.52 0.30 6.78
CA ILE A 77 7.28 -0.19 6.18
C ILE A 77 7.60 -1.40 5.31
N VAL A 78 6.93 -2.51 5.59
CA VAL A 78 7.11 -3.74 4.82
C VAL A 78 5.86 -3.96 3.97
N VAL A 79 6.02 -3.89 2.65
CA VAL A 79 4.93 -4.13 1.71
C VAL A 79 4.78 -5.64 1.53
N LEU A 80 3.62 -6.16 1.89
CA LEU A 80 3.42 -7.59 2.04
C LEU A 80 2.96 -8.32 0.79
N PHE A 81 2.24 -7.65 -0.11
CA PHE A 81 1.66 -8.37 -1.23
C PHE A 81 1.39 -7.44 -2.40
N ASN A 82 0.92 -8.01 -3.53
CA ASN A 82 0.52 -7.21 -4.67
C ASN A 82 -0.73 -6.40 -4.35
N GLY A 83 -0.81 -5.21 -4.92
CA GLY A 83 -1.95 -4.34 -4.74
C GLY A 83 -3.15 -4.79 -5.56
N PHE A 84 -4.23 -4.10 -5.39
CA PHE A 84 -5.43 -4.32 -6.17
C PHE A 84 -6.16 -3.00 -6.38
N GLN A 85 -6.94 -2.95 -7.46
CA GLN A 85 -7.77 -1.80 -7.76
C GLN A 85 -9.12 -1.98 -7.07
N LYS A 86 -9.57 -0.91 -6.42
CA LYS A 86 -10.82 -0.97 -5.67
C LYS A 86 -11.83 0.00 -6.27
N LYS A 87 -13.03 -0.48 -6.52
CA LYS A 87 -14.13 0.33 -7.05
C LYS A 87 -15.17 0.67 -5.99
N THR A 88 -15.09 0.07 -4.80
CA THR A 88 -15.99 0.33 -3.69
C THR A 88 -15.22 0.84 -2.50
N GLN A 89 -15.93 1.43 -1.53
CA GLN A 89 -15.30 1.96 -0.33
C GLN A 89 -14.77 0.87 0.59
N LYS A 90 -15.29 -0.34 0.47
CA LYS A 90 -14.98 -1.42 1.37
C LYS A 90 -13.93 -2.35 0.78
N THR A 91 -12.86 -2.62 1.52
CA THR A 91 -11.84 -3.57 1.09
C THR A 91 -12.39 -4.99 1.15
N PRO A 92 -12.30 -5.77 0.06
CA PRO A 92 -12.78 -7.15 0.08
C PRO A 92 -12.05 -8.00 1.12
N LYS A 93 -12.81 -8.77 1.87
CA LYS A 93 -12.25 -9.63 2.92
C LYS A 93 -11.23 -10.62 2.37
N SER A 94 -11.47 -11.15 1.17
CA SER A 94 -10.56 -12.10 0.53
C SER A 94 -9.16 -11.51 0.31
N GLU A 95 -9.08 -10.21 -0.02
CA GLU A 95 -7.80 -9.54 -0.22
C GLU A 95 -7.05 -9.36 1.10
N ILE A 96 -7.79 -9.05 2.18
CA ILE A 96 -7.21 -8.92 3.51
C ILE A 96 -6.64 -10.26 3.97
N GLU A 97 -7.39 -11.34 3.80
CA GLU A 97 -6.96 -12.67 4.19
C GLU A 97 -5.72 -13.12 3.40
N LYS A 98 -5.67 -12.77 2.11
CA LYS A 98 -4.50 -13.05 1.29
C LYS A 98 -3.25 -12.37 1.82
N ALA A 99 -3.37 -11.10 2.25
CA ALA A 99 -2.25 -10.35 2.80
C ALA A 99 -1.77 -10.94 4.13
N ILE A 100 -2.69 -11.38 4.97
CA ILE A 100 -2.35 -11.96 6.27
C ILE A 100 -1.54 -13.24 6.12
N LYS A 101 -1.78 -14.02 5.06
CA LYS A 101 -1.07 -15.27 4.81
C LYS A 101 0.33 -15.09 4.24
N LEU A 102 0.67 -13.89 3.82
CA LEU A 102 2.00 -13.61 3.34
C LEU A 102 2.97 -13.35 4.49
#